data_a22c133b0d256c96e5bf80f9eb42717a
#
_entry.id   a22c133b0d256c96e5bf80f9eb42717a
#
_cell.length_a   1.000
_cell.length_b   1.000
_cell.length_c   1.000
_cell.angle_alpha   90.00
_cell.angle_beta   90.00
_cell.angle_gamma   90.00
#
_symmetry.space_group_name_H-M   'P 1'
#
loop_
_entity.id
_entity.type
_entity.pdbx_description
1 polymer ?
#
loop_
_entity_poly.entity_id
_entity_poly.type
_entity_poly.pdbx_seq_one_letter_code
_entity_poly.pdbx_strand_id
1 'polypeptide(L)'
;MVIRKFFWPFITIAVFVVVMAVWFGIGGQERHLSEELGQLRSEINWLSYDIDGFDVTLHGYAPDSGERDKVLARVKALKNVGTVESDIILLSDQTNNYLMLVVDQDSITIRGTLPIGLARFALINQISAIKPGMMVYDELDVGAIMPEKFKQAFSFFLDILPDMTTGVIALKGDKLTLDRATLYKIKDRQTSDKSIKIPENYQLDDACIWDKPEGGYWQNSCSE
;
A
#
# COMPACT_ATOMS: atom_id res chain seq x y z
N MET A 1 12.86 69.90 22.29
CA MET A 1 13.24 69.22 21.01
C MET A 1 14.02 67.93 21.23
N VAL A 2 14.03 67.33 22.42
CA VAL A 2 14.80 66.15 22.80
C VAL A 2 14.03 64.84 22.66
N ILE A 3 12.68 64.86 22.76
CA ILE A 3 11.80 63.69 22.75
C ILE A 3 11.82 62.96 21.41
N ARG A 4 12.06 63.64 20.29
CA ARG A 4 12.02 63.04 18.92
C ARG A 4 13.21 62.13 18.60
N LYS A 5 14.36 62.29 19.30
CA LYS A 5 15.58 61.45 19.08
C LYS A 5 15.52 60.11 19.80
N PHE A 6 14.75 60.03 20.90
CA PHE A 6 14.60 58.78 21.67
C PHE A 6 13.44 57.90 21.19
N PHE A 7 12.48 58.43 20.44
CA PHE A 7 11.31 57.71 19.99
C PHE A 7 11.63 56.63 18.96
N TRP A 8 12.60 56.88 18.07
CA TRP A 8 13.00 55.95 17.00
C TRP A 8 13.63 54.66 17.52
N PRO A 9 14.63 54.67 18.41
CA PRO A 9 15.22 53.43 18.92
C PRO A 9 14.21 52.60 19.76
N PHE A 10 13.27 53.22 20.45
CA PHE A 10 12.23 52.50 21.18
C PHE A 10 11.28 51.76 20.27
N ILE A 11 10.90 52.33 19.14
CA ILE A 11 10.04 51.66 18.15
C ILE A 11 10.79 50.46 17.53
N THR A 12 12.04 50.62 17.17
CA THR A 12 12.83 49.51 16.60
C THR A 12 13.04 48.37 17.60
N ILE A 13 13.25 48.65 18.86
CA ILE A 13 13.34 47.63 19.91
C ILE A 13 11.98 46.95 20.11
N ALA A 14 10.89 47.69 20.16
CA ALA A 14 9.55 47.14 20.32
C ALA A 14 9.19 46.21 19.15
N VAL A 15 9.45 46.62 17.91
CA VAL A 15 9.24 45.78 16.72
C VAL A 15 10.12 44.52 16.76
N PHE A 16 11.39 44.67 17.16
CA PHE A 16 12.29 43.51 17.29
C PHE A 16 11.81 42.51 18.35
N VAL A 17 11.34 43.00 19.51
CA VAL A 17 10.78 42.14 20.57
C VAL A 17 9.53 41.40 20.09
N VAL A 18 8.64 42.08 19.35
CA VAL A 18 7.43 41.47 18.79
C VAL A 18 7.80 40.40 17.78
N VAL A 19 8.75 40.65 16.86
CA VAL A 19 9.23 39.68 15.88
C VAL A 19 9.84 38.48 16.57
N MET A 20 10.68 38.69 17.60
CA MET A 20 11.28 37.62 18.39
C MET A 20 10.22 36.83 19.17
N ALA A 21 9.23 37.48 19.76
CA ALA A 21 8.14 36.81 20.48
C ALA A 21 7.29 35.93 19.56
N VAL A 22 7.02 36.38 18.33
CA VAL A 22 6.32 35.60 17.32
C VAL A 22 7.20 34.40 16.88
N TRP A 23 8.47 34.61 16.60
CA TRP A 23 9.35 33.55 16.14
C TRP A 23 9.60 32.46 17.20
N PHE A 24 9.81 32.85 18.46
CA PHE A 24 9.96 31.88 19.56
C PHE A 24 8.64 31.24 19.99
N GLY A 25 7.50 31.94 19.79
CA GLY A 25 6.17 31.43 20.14
C GLY A 25 5.72 30.28 19.22
N ILE A 26 6.03 30.36 17.93
CA ILE A 26 5.62 29.34 16.94
C ILE A 26 6.36 28.00 17.18
N GLY A 27 7.68 28.04 17.37
CA GLY A 27 8.48 26.81 17.54
C GLY A 27 8.21 26.01 18.82
N GLY A 28 7.61 26.62 19.84
CA GLY A 28 7.21 25.91 21.08
C GLY A 28 5.91 25.11 20.92
N GLN A 29 5.01 25.60 20.09
CA GLN A 29 3.68 24.99 19.89
C GLN A 29 3.73 23.82 18.91
N GLU A 30 4.56 23.90 17.87
CA GLU A 30 4.80 22.79 16.95
C GLU A 30 5.36 21.55 17.68
N ARG A 31 6.25 21.75 18.66
CA ARG A 31 6.79 20.62 19.44
C ARG A 31 5.72 19.91 20.25
N HIS A 32 4.83 20.65 20.87
CA HIS A 32 3.76 20.07 21.68
C HIS A 32 2.77 19.29 20.80
N LEU A 33 2.41 19.85 19.65
CA LEU A 33 1.54 19.21 18.66
C LEU A 33 2.22 17.94 18.11
N SER A 34 3.52 18.00 17.81
CA SER A 34 4.30 16.85 17.35
C SER A 34 4.37 15.73 18.39
N GLU A 35 4.45 16.05 19.69
CA GLU A 35 4.43 15.04 20.76
C GLU A 35 3.05 14.36 20.87
N GLU A 36 1.96 15.11 20.83
CA GLU A 36 0.59 14.57 20.87
C GLU A 36 0.28 13.70 19.65
N LEU A 37 0.67 14.16 18.46
CA LEU A 37 0.51 13.37 17.23
C LEU A 37 1.45 12.16 17.19
N GLY A 38 2.65 12.27 17.78
CA GLY A 38 3.59 11.16 17.94
C GLY A 38 3.03 10.03 18.81
N GLN A 39 2.32 10.37 19.88
CA GLN A 39 1.58 9.38 20.69
C GLN A 39 0.49 8.71 19.87
N LEU A 40 -0.30 9.48 19.14
CA LEU A 40 -1.34 8.93 18.26
C LEU A 40 -0.77 7.96 17.22
N ARG A 41 0.35 8.32 16.61
CA ARG A 41 1.05 7.45 15.65
C ARG A 41 1.55 6.15 16.28
N SER A 42 1.98 6.19 17.54
CA SER A 42 2.42 4.97 18.24
C SER A 42 1.27 3.99 18.53
N GLU A 43 0.04 4.51 18.69
CA GLU A 43 -1.17 3.72 18.88
C GLU A 43 -1.73 3.20 17.55
N ILE A 44 -1.51 3.96 16.44
CA ILE A 44 -2.13 3.72 15.14
C ILE A 44 -1.06 3.49 14.08
N ASN A 45 -0.72 2.25 13.83
CA ASN A 45 0.39 1.84 12.96
C ASN A 45 0.26 2.28 11.49
N TRP A 46 -0.96 2.56 11.03
CA TRP A 46 -1.22 2.97 9.66
C TRP A 46 -1.20 4.48 9.44
N LEU A 47 -1.12 5.28 10.52
CA LEU A 47 -1.17 6.74 10.46
C LEU A 47 0.23 7.33 10.30
N SER A 48 0.37 8.27 9.38
CA SER A 48 1.47 9.22 9.29
C SER A 48 0.92 10.65 9.19
N TYR A 49 1.74 11.63 9.48
CA TYR A 49 1.32 13.03 9.48
C TYR A 49 2.47 13.95 9.12
N ASP A 50 2.11 15.08 8.52
CA ASP A 50 2.97 16.24 8.31
C ASP A 50 2.38 17.44 9.01
N ILE A 51 3.23 18.31 9.57
CA ILE A 51 2.84 19.53 10.29
C ILE A 51 3.49 20.71 9.58
N ASP A 52 2.66 21.71 9.26
CA ASP A 52 3.09 23.02 8.76
C ASP A 52 2.45 24.12 9.64
N GLY A 53 3.22 24.59 10.61
CA GLY A 53 2.73 25.52 11.62
C GLY A 53 1.64 24.91 12.51
N PHE A 54 0.39 25.26 12.24
CA PHE A 54 -0.80 24.73 12.93
C PHE A 54 -1.62 23.78 12.06
N ASP A 55 -1.28 23.68 10.78
CA ASP A 55 -1.99 22.83 9.85
C ASP A 55 -1.38 21.41 9.86
N VAL A 56 -2.25 20.41 9.86
CA VAL A 56 -1.89 19.01 9.95
C VAL A 56 -2.46 18.28 8.74
N THR A 57 -1.58 17.63 7.99
CA THR A 57 -1.98 16.72 6.92
C THR A 57 -1.78 15.28 7.39
N LEU A 58 -2.86 14.50 7.36
CA LEU A 58 -2.87 13.10 7.76
C LEU A 58 -2.78 12.20 6.54
N HIS A 59 -1.84 11.25 6.55
CA HIS A 59 -1.64 10.26 5.50
C HIS A 59 -1.75 8.86 6.07
N GLY A 60 -2.06 7.89 5.23
CA GLY A 60 -2.03 6.48 5.60
C GLY A 60 -3.15 5.66 4.99
N TYR A 61 -3.30 4.42 5.52
CA TYR A 61 -4.25 3.45 4.99
C TYR A 61 -5.20 2.99 6.10
N ALA A 62 -6.34 3.67 6.25
CA ALA A 62 -7.32 3.31 7.27
C ALA A 62 -8.05 2.01 6.91
N PRO A 63 -8.26 1.09 7.88
CA PRO A 63 -8.99 -0.15 7.64
C PRO A 63 -10.42 0.07 7.14
N ASP A 64 -11.10 1.07 7.69
CA ASP A 64 -12.45 1.45 7.33
C ASP A 64 -12.70 2.95 7.59
N SER A 65 -13.86 3.45 7.14
CA SER A 65 -14.25 4.84 7.32
C SER A 65 -14.45 5.22 8.79
N GLY A 66 -14.89 4.31 9.64
CA GLY A 66 -15.11 4.56 11.06
C GLY A 66 -13.80 4.81 11.81
N GLU A 67 -12.75 4.05 11.52
CA GLU A 67 -11.41 4.26 12.09
C GLU A 67 -10.80 5.57 11.58
N ARG A 68 -10.91 5.88 10.29
CA ARG A 68 -10.49 7.17 9.75
C ARG A 68 -11.18 8.34 10.46
N ASP A 69 -12.50 8.27 10.59
CA ASP A 69 -13.30 9.36 11.15
C ASP A 69 -13.02 9.55 12.65
N LYS A 70 -12.75 8.47 13.40
CA LYS A 70 -12.27 8.54 14.79
C LYS A 70 -10.93 9.29 14.90
N VAL A 71 -9.98 8.97 14.03
CA VAL A 71 -8.67 9.63 14.01
C VAL A 71 -8.82 11.10 13.68
N LEU A 72 -9.59 11.44 12.64
CA LEU A 72 -9.88 12.83 12.26
C LEU A 72 -10.52 13.61 13.41
N ALA A 73 -11.49 13.02 14.11
CA ALA A 73 -12.13 13.63 15.25
C ALA A 73 -11.15 13.87 16.42
N ARG A 74 -10.26 12.90 16.70
CA ARG A 74 -9.23 13.03 17.74
C ARG A 74 -8.24 14.16 17.41
N VAL A 75 -7.74 14.21 16.17
CA VAL A 75 -6.79 15.25 15.75
C VAL A 75 -7.42 16.63 15.75
N LYS A 76 -8.67 16.78 15.28
CA LYS A 76 -9.43 18.04 15.34
C LYS A 76 -9.73 18.50 16.77
N ALA A 77 -9.74 17.60 17.74
CA ALA A 77 -9.96 17.94 19.15
C ALA A 77 -8.67 18.37 19.88
N LEU A 78 -7.49 18.22 19.26
CA LEU A 78 -6.24 18.69 19.83
C LEU A 78 -6.22 20.22 19.91
N LYS A 79 -5.58 20.75 20.95
CA LYS A 79 -5.42 22.19 21.10
C LYS A 79 -4.41 22.70 20.08
N ASN A 80 -4.70 23.90 19.54
CA ASN A 80 -3.84 24.61 18.61
C ASN A 80 -3.67 23.93 17.24
N VAL A 81 -4.58 23.06 16.83
CA VAL A 81 -4.69 22.58 15.44
C VAL A 81 -5.48 23.61 14.65
N GLY A 82 -4.92 24.06 13.55
CA GLY A 82 -5.57 24.95 12.57
C GLY A 82 -6.44 24.15 11.61
N THR A 83 -5.92 23.87 10.45
CA THR A 83 -6.59 23.05 9.43
C THR A 83 -6.15 21.59 9.57
N VAL A 84 -7.08 20.65 9.39
CA VAL A 84 -6.77 19.21 9.27
C VAL A 84 -7.17 18.76 7.89
N GLU A 85 -6.17 18.46 7.07
CA GLU A 85 -6.33 17.83 5.77
C GLU A 85 -6.15 16.31 5.90
N SER A 86 -6.80 15.55 5.03
CA SER A 86 -6.79 14.10 5.09
C SER A 86 -6.57 13.48 3.71
N ASP A 87 -5.38 12.91 3.53
CA ASP A 87 -5.02 12.04 2.40
C ASP A 87 -5.03 10.56 2.81
N ILE A 88 -5.94 10.22 3.73
CA ILE A 88 -6.09 8.85 4.22
C ILE A 88 -6.89 8.03 3.20
N ILE A 89 -6.27 6.98 2.70
CA ILE A 89 -6.88 6.02 1.78
C ILE A 89 -7.64 4.96 2.58
N LEU A 90 -8.90 4.69 2.21
CA LEU A 90 -9.68 3.63 2.82
C LEU A 90 -9.38 2.29 2.16
N LEU A 91 -8.99 1.31 2.97
CA LEU A 91 -8.75 -0.05 2.50
C LEU A 91 -10.05 -0.78 2.15
N SER A 92 -11.15 -0.45 2.83
CA SER A 92 -12.48 -1.00 2.55
C SER A 92 -12.98 -0.68 1.15
N ASP A 93 -12.55 0.44 0.57
CA ASP A 93 -12.94 0.82 -0.79
C ASP A 93 -12.12 0.09 -1.86
N GLN A 94 -11.00 -0.54 -1.45
CA GLN A 94 -10.18 -1.38 -2.30
C GLN A 94 -10.57 -2.86 -2.17
N THR A 95 -11.84 -3.17 -2.42
CA THR A 95 -12.41 -4.52 -2.28
C THR A 95 -11.88 -5.54 -3.29
N ASN A 96 -11.10 -5.12 -4.28
CA ASN A 96 -10.52 -6.01 -5.26
C ASN A 96 -9.07 -6.38 -4.88
N ASN A 97 -8.91 -7.30 -3.92
CA ASN A 97 -7.65 -8.00 -3.76
C ASN A 97 -7.33 -8.73 -5.07
N TYR A 98 -6.45 -8.12 -5.84
CA TYR A 98 -6.02 -8.64 -7.12
C TYR A 98 -4.51 -8.77 -7.11
N LEU A 99 -4.04 -9.95 -7.40
CA LEU A 99 -2.63 -10.22 -7.61
C LEU A 99 -2.50 -11.03 -8.90
N MET A 100 -1.67 -10.57 -9.80
CA MET A 100 -1.40 -11.22 -11.07
C MET A 100 0.09 -11.39 -11.26
N LEU A 101 0.50 -12.59 -11.62
CA LEU A 101 1.84 -12.92 -12.02
C LEU A 101 1.80 -13.31 -13.49
N VAL A 102 2.53 -12.59 -14.30
CA VAL A 102 2.72 -12.87 -15.73
C VAL A 102 4.16 -13.32 -15.94
N VAL A 103 4.34 -14.52 -16.45
CA VAL A 103 5.65 -15.08 -16.81
C VAL A 103 5.76 -15.06 -18.33
N ASP A 104 6.74 -14.36 -18.84
CA ASP A 104 7.15 -14.38 -20.24
C ASP A 104 8.53 -15.05 -20.37
N GLN A 105 9.09 -15.14 -21.57
CA GLN A 105 10.35 -15.89 -21.83
C GLN A 105 11.52 -15.38 -20.96
N ASP A 106 11.65 -14.06 -20.83
CA ASP A 106 12.80 -13.41 -20.17
C ASP A 106 12.40 -12.54 -18.97
N SER A 107 11.12 -12.47 -18.64
CA SER A 107 10.62 -11.56 -17.62
C SER A 107 9.44 -12.11 -16.83
N ILE A 108 9.31 -11.60 -15.63
CA ILE A 108 8.16 -11.80 -14.75
C ILE A 108 7.60 -10.44 -14.38
N THR A 109 6.33 -10.21 -14.66
CA THR A 109 5.63 -9.00 -14.24
C THR A 109 4.67 -9.34 -13.12
N ILE A 110 4.77 -8.60 -12.02
CA ILE A 110 3.86 -8.72 -10.87
C ILE A 110 2.97 -7.49 -10.86
N ARG A 111 1.66 -7.69 -10.93
CA ARG A 111 0.65 -6.61 -10.90
C ARG A 111 -0.36 -6.86 -9.81
N GLY A 112 -0.91 -5.80 -9.30
CA GLY A 112 -2.03 -5.89 -8.38
C GLY A 112 -1.82 -5.09 -7.12
N THR A 113 -2.58 -5.44 -6.08
CA THR A 113 -2.54 -4.74 -4.81
C THR A 113 -1.97 -5.66 -3.74
N LEU A 114 -0.86 -5.24 -3.15
CA LEU A 114 -0.19 -6.00 -2.09
C LEU A 114 -0.88 -5.70 -0.75
N PRO A 115 -1.25 -6.73 0.02
CA PRO A 115 -1.77 -6.55 1.36
C PRO A 115 -0.76 -5.85 2.28
N ILE A 116 -1.26 -5.01 3.18
CA ILE A 116 -0.45 -4.39 4.22
C ILE A 116 0.23 -5.46 5.07
N GLY A 117 1.53 -5.27 5.35
CA GLY A 117 2.33 -6.20 6.14
C GLY A 117 3.06 -7.27 5.33
N LEU A 118 2.82 -7.39 4.02
CA LEU A 118 3.66 -8.18 3.15
C LEU A 118 4.84 -7.32 2.66
N ALA A 119 6.06 -7.75 2.95
CA ALA A 119 7.23 -7.01 2.51
C ALA A 119 7.40 -7.14 0.99
N ARG A 120 7.06 -6.11 0.23
CA ARG A 120 7.20 -6.02 -1.24
C ARG A 120 8.59 -6.49 -1.71
N PHE A 121 9.63 -6.00 -1.04
CA PHE A 121 11.00 -6.36 -1.36
C PHE A 121 11.30 -7.85 -1.13
N ALA A 122 10.77 -8.44 -0.05
CA ALA A 122 10.92 -9.87 0.23
C ALA A 122 10.22 -10.73 -0.83
N LEU A 123 9.06 -10.30 -1.30
CA LEU A 123 8.32 -10.95 -2.37
C LEU A 123 9.12 -10.98 -3.68
N ILE A 124 9.62 -9.83 -4.11
CA ILE A 124 10.42 -9.71 -5.33
C ILE A 124 11.68 -10.57 -5.24
N ASN A 125 12.36 -10.56 -4.09
CA ASN A 125 13.54 -11.38 -3.86
C ASN A 125 13.23 -12.90 -3.93
N GLN A 126 12.10 -13.33 -3.38
CA GLN A 126 11.68 -14.73 -3.45
C GLN A 126 11.42 -15.16 -4.90
N ILE A 127 10.72 -14.34 -5.69
CA ILE A 127 10.46 -14.61 -7.10
C ILE A 127 11.77 -14.66 -7.90
N SER A 128 12.66 -13.70 -7.69
CA SER A 128 13.98 -13.65 -8.33
C SER A 128 14.86 -14.87 -7.96
N ALA A 129 14.74 -15.38 -6.74
CA ALA A 129 15.45 -16.57 -6.30
C ALA A 129 14.92 -17.86 -6.97
N ILE A 130 13.60 -17.93 -7.22
CA ILE A 130 12.97 -19.08 -7.89
C ILE A 130 13.31 -19.11 -9.39
N LYS A 131 13.39 -17.94 -10.03
CA LYS A 131 13.67 -17.79 -11.47
C LYS A 131 14.91 -16.91 -11.68
N PRO A 132 16.10 -17.42 -11.38
CA PRO A 132 17.33 -16.64 -11.55
C PRO A 132 17.56 -16.33 -13.04
N GLY A 133 17.92 -15.08 -13.33
CA GLY A 133 18.19 -14.59 -14.68
C GLY A 133 16.99 -13.97 -15.40
N MET A 134 15.79 -14.06 -14.86
CA MET A 134 14.62 -13.35 -15.39
C MET A 134 14.54 -11.93 -14.81
N MET A 135 14.13 -10.96 -15.63
CA MET A 135 13.84 -9.60 -15.16
C MET A 135 12.51 -9.57 -14.44
N VAL A 136 12.48 -9.03 -13.21
CA VAL A 136 11.24 -8.90 -12.44
C VAL A 136 10.76 -7.44 -12.51
N TYR A 137 9.61 -7.23 -13.13
CA TYR A 137 8.90 -5.95 -13.18
C TYR A 137 7.87 -5.89 -12.07
N ASP A 138 7.99 -4.87 -11.24
CA ASP A 138 7.15 -4.65 -10.08
C ASP A 138 6.15 -3.53 -10.33
N GLU A 139 4.91 -3.92 -10.60
CA GLU A 139 3.76 -3.03 -10.82
C GLU A 139 2.71 -3.22 -9.68
N LEU A 140 3.20 -3.36 -8.43
CA LEU A 140 2.36 -3.55 -7.27
C LEU A 140 2.02 -2.23 -6.59
N ASP A 141 0.74 -2.05 -6.29
CA ASP A 141 0.24 -1.05 -5.36
C ASP A 141 0.10 -1.63 -3.95
N VAL A 142 0.19 -0.78 -2.93
CA VAL A 142 0.02 -1.17 -1.53
C VAL A 142 -1.28 -0.59 -1.02
N GLY A 143 -2.07 -1.38 -0.31
CA GLY A 143 -3.28 -0.86 0.32
C GLY A 143 -4.45 -1.82 0.45
N ALA A 144 -4.35 -3.05 -0.04
CA ALA A 144 -5.42 -4.03 0.13
C ALA A 144 -5.46 -4.61 1.55
N ILE A 145 -6.67 -4.89 2.04
CA ILE A 145 -6.85 -5.71 3.23
C ILE A 145 -6.43 -7.14 2.87
N MET A 146 -5.58 -7.74 3.71
CA MET A 146 -5.18 -9.12 3.50
C MET A 146 -6.36 -10.06 3.77
N PRO A 147 -6.85 -10.82 2.78
CA PRO A 147 -7.78 -11.91 3.04
C PRO A 147 -7.14 -12.92 3.99
N GLU A 148 -7.92 -13.51 4.87
CA GLU A 148 -7.43 -14.44 5.90
C GLU A 148 -6.52 -15.56 5.35
N LYS A 149 -6.67 -15.88 4.09
CA LYS A 149 -5.98 -16.99 3.42
C LYS A 149 -5.02 -16.58 2.30
N PHE A 150 -4.76 -15.29 2.15
CA PHE A 150 -3.88 -14.78 1.09
C PHE A 150 -2.46 -15.39 1.12
N LYS A 151 -1.92 -15.65 2.32
CA LYS A 151 -0.61 -16.31 2.45
C LYS A 151 -0.56 -17.69 1.80
N GLN A 152 -1.67 -18.44 1.85
CA GLN A 152 -1.76 -19.78 1.25
C GLN A 152 -1.81 -19.69 -0.27
N ALA A 153 -2.59 -18.75 -0.82
CA ALA A 153 -2.62 -18.52 -2.27
C ALA A 153 -1.25 -18.05 -2.78
N PHE A 154 -0.59 -17.22 -2.00
CA PHE A 154 0.73 -16.73 -2.35
C PHE A 154 1.78 -17.85 -2.35
N SER A 155 1.79 -18.74 -1.34
CA SER A 155 2.63 -19.94 -1.35
C SER A 155 2.36 -20.80 -2.59
N PHE A 156 1.12 -20.97 -2.95
CA PHE A 156 0.74 -21.72 -4.16
C PHE A 156 1.31 -21.08 -5.44
N PHE A 157 1.33 -19.74 -5.55
CA PHE A 157 1.97 -19.04 -6.67
C PHE A 157 3.47 -19.39 -6.75
N LEU A 158 4.16 -19.34 -5.61
CA LEU A 158 5.58 -19.66 -5.54
C LEU A 158 5.88 -21.13 -5.86
N ASP A 159 4.97 -22.04 -5.48
CA ASP A 159 5.11 -23.48 -5.74
C ASP A 159 4.94 -23.83 -7.22
N ILE A 160 4.11 -23.08 -7.96
CA ILE A 160 3.89 -23.30 -9.40
C ILE A 160 4.95 -22.61 -10.26
N LEU A 161 5.45 -21.47 -9.80
CA LEU A 161 6.36 -20.61 -10.57
C LEU A 161 7.57 -21.34 -11.18
N PRO A 162 8.24 -22.31 -10.52
CA PRO A 162 9.37 -23.04 -11.11
C PRO A 162 9.04 -23.72 -12.42
N ASP A 163 7.81 -24.20 -12.56
CA ASP A 163 7.33 -25.01 -13.68
C ASP A 163 6.76 -24.18 -14.85
N MET A 164 6.54 -22.90 -14.61
CA MET A 164 6.04 -21.97 -15.63
C MET A 164 7.18 -21.54 -16.55
N THR A 165 7.04 -21.79 -17.85
CA THR A 165 7.91 -21.19 -18.89
C THR A 165 7.33 -19.89 -19.39
N THR A 166 6.04 -19.87 -19.63
CA THR A 166 5.24 -18.70 -19.95
C THR A 166 3.85 -18.95 -19.39
N GLY A 167 3.16 -17.94 -18.93
CA GLY A 167 1.82 -18.11 -18.45
C GLY A 167 1.36 -17.00 -17.51
N VAL A 168 0.14 -17.13 -17.04
CA VAL A 168 -0.49 -16.17 -16.13
C VAL A 168 -1.14 -16.93 -14.98
N ILE A 169 -0.89 -16.41 -13.77
CA ILE A 169 -1.63 -16.77 -12.56
C ILE A 169 -2.24 -15.49 -12.04
N ALA A 170 -3.54 -15.47 -11.84
CA ALA A 170 -4.20 -14.32 -11.22
C ALA A 170 -5.11 -14.76 -10.08
N LEU A 171 -5.09 -13.98 -9.01
CA LEU A 171 -5.94 -14.11 -7.85
C LEU A 171 -6.84 -12.90 -7.76
N LYS A 172 -8.15 -13.11 -7.66
CA LYS A 172 -9.14 -12.06 -7.45
C LYS A 172 -10.13 -12.51 -6.38
N GLY A 173 -10.03 -11.90 -5.19
CA GLY A 173 -10.80 -12.35 -4.04
C GLY A 173 -10.43 -13.79 -3.63
N ASP A 174 -11.36 -14.71 -3.73
CA ASP A 174 -11.22 -16.15 -3.47
C ASP A 174 -11.07 -16.99 -4.76
N LYS A 175 -11.07 -16.33 -5.92
CA LYS A 175 -10.98 -16.99 -7.22
C LYS A 175 -9.54 -16.97 -7.74
N LEU A 176 -9.09 -18.14 -8.17
CA LEU A 176 -7.81 -18.36 -8.82
C LEU A 176 -8.05 -18.61 -10.29
N THR A 177 -7.45 -17.81 -11.16
CA THR A 177 -7.49 -18.00 -12.62
C THR A 177 -6.09 -18.30 -13.15
N LEU A 178 -5.99 -19.19 -14.11
CA LEU A 178 -4.74 -19.66 -14.69
C LEU A 178 -4.82 -19.61 -16.22
N ASP A 179 -3.68 -19.54 -16.86
CA ASP A 179 -3.63 -19.83 -18.29
C ASP A 179 -3.86 -21.32 -18.55
N ARG A 180 -4.28 -21.63 -19.78
CA ARG A 180 -4.64 -22.98 -20.18
C ARG A 180 -3.49 -23.98 -20.02
N ALA A 181 -2.26 -23.58 -20.37
CA ALA A 181 -1.11 -24.49 -20.31
C ALA A 181 -0.72 -24.80 -18.86
N THR A 182 -0.76 -23.81 -17.99
CA THR A 182 -0.51 -23.97 -16.55
C THR A 182 -1.61 -24.82 -15.91
N LEU A 183 -2.87 -24.59 -16.27
CA LEU A 183 -4.01 -25.39 -15.80
C LEU A 183 -3.86 -26.89 -16.15
N TYR A 184 -3.48 -27.21 -17.39
CA TYR A 184 -3.24 -28.59 -17.79
C TYR A 184 -2.11 -29.23 -17.01
N LYS A 185 -0.99 -28.52 -16.80
CA LYS A 185 0.15 -29.03 -16.02
C LYS A 185 -0.24 -29.34 -14.57
N ILE A 186 -1.06 -28.50 -13.95
CA ILE A 186 -1.54 -28.72 -12.59
C ILE A 186 -2.48 -29.93 -12.54
N LYS A 187 -3.42 -30.04 -13.47
CA LYS A 187 -4.34 -31.19 -13.55
C LYS A 187 -3.60 -32.51 -13.80
N ASP A 188 -2.59 -32.52 -14.66
CA ASP A 188 -1.75 -33.69 -14.92
C ASP A 188 -0.95 -34.11 -13.68
N ARG A 189 -0.44 -33.16 -12.90
CA ARG A 189 0.26 -33.44 -11.65
C ARG A 189 -0.64 -33.89 -10.51
N GLN A 190 -1.93 -33.51 -10.50
CA GLN A 190 -2.88 -34.02 -9.51
C GLN A 190 -3.10 -35.55 -9.64
N THR A 191 -2.83 -36.11 -10.83
CA THR A 191 -2.88 -37.55 -11.07
C THR A 191 -1.56 -38.26 -10.75
N SER A 192 -0.47 -37.51 -10.53
CA SER A 192 0.84 -38.06 -10.17
C SER A 192 1.17 -37.78 -8.69
N ASP A 193 2.09 -38.55 -8.11
CA ASP A 193 2.44 -38.58 -6.67
C ASP A 193 2.96 -37.21 -6.08
N LYS A 194 3.11 -36.17 -6.93
CA LYS A 194 3.48 -34.79 -6.56
C LYS A 194 2.31 -33.85 -6.79
N SER A 195 1.20 -34.05 -6.08
CA SER A 195 0.02 -33.20 -6.22
C SER A 195 0.29 -31.79 -5.70
N ILE A 196 0.25 -30.80 -6.58
CA ILE A 196 0.10 -29.39 -6.19
C ILE A 196 -1.33 -29.23 -5.69
N LYS A 197 -1.51 -29.06 -4.38
CA LYS A 197 -2.83 -28.86 -3.80
C LYS A 197 -3.23 -27.40 -3.94
N ILE A 198 -4.31 -27.16 -4.68
CA ILE A 198 -4.98 -25.85 -4.63
C ILE A 198 -5.43 -25.63 -3.18
N PRO A 199 -5.14 -24.46 -2.58
CA PRO A 199 -5.55 -24.21 -1.21
C PRO A 199 -7.07 -24.34 -1.06
N GLU A 200 -7.56 -25.02 -0.02
CA GLU A 200 -8.98 -25.42 0.18
C GLU A 200 -9.99 -24.28 0.11
N ASN A 201 -9.52 -23.05 0.18
CA ASN A 201 -10.33 -21.84 0.26
C ASN A 201 -10.35 -21.03 -1.03
N TYR A 202 -9.71 -21.52 -2.07
CA TYR A 202 -9.69 -20.92 -3.39
C TYR A 202 -10.40 -21.80 -4.39
N GLN A 203 -11.26 -21.18 -5.16
CA GLN A 203 -11.95 -21.84 -6.26
C GLN A 203 -11.15 -21.58 -7.54
N LEU A 204 -10.80 -22.66 -8.22
CA LEU A 204 -10.26 -22.54 -9.58
C LEU A 204 -11.41 -22.08 -10.49
N ASP A 205 -11.27 -20.92 -11.08
CA ASP A 205 -12.24 -20.41 -12.03
C ASP A 205 -11.94 -20.97 -13.43
N ASP A 206 -12.48 -22.15 -13.70
CA ASP A 206 -12.33 -22.82 -14.99
C ASP A 206 -13.09 -22.10 -16.12
N ALA A 207 -13.99 -21.19 -15.78
CA ALA A 207 -14.76 -20.41 -16.74
C ALA A 207 -13.96 -19.22 -17.30
N CYS A 208 -12.96 -18.76 -16.55
CA CYS A 208 -12.10 -17.67 -16.94
C CYS A 208 -10.69 -18.18 -17.22
N ILE A 209 -10.29 -18.17 -18.47
CA ILE A 209 -8.95 -18.65 -18.91
C ILE A 209 -8.16 -17.49 -19.52
N TRP A 210 -6.89 -17.44 -19.20
CA TRP A 210 -5.97 -16.49 -19.84
C TRP A 210 -5.40 -17.09 -21.12
N ASP A 211 -5.61 -16.42 -22.23
CA ASP A 211 -5.04 -16.77 -23.51
C ASP A 211 -4.16 -15.62 -24.04
N LYS A 212 -3.06 -15.97 -24.72
CA LYS A 212 -2.18 -15.01 -25.38
C LYS A 212 -2.31 -15.22 -26.89
N PRO A 213 -3.02 -14.32 -27.62
CA PRO A 213 -3.04 -14.36 -29.06
C PRO A 213 -1.64 -14.11 -29.64
N GLU A 214 -1.38 -14.63 -30.84
CA GLU A 214 -0.08 -14.46 -31.52
C GLU A 214 0.28 -12.97 -31.63
N GLY A 215 1.41 -12.57 -31.02
CA GLY A 215 1.90 -11.18 -31.01
C GLY A 215 1.13 -10.21 -30.10
N GLY A 216 0.17 -10.71 -29.30
CA GLY A 216 -0.66 -9.91 -28.43
C GLY A 216 -0.29 -9.99 -26.93
N TYR A 217 -1.06 -9.25 -26.12
CA TYR A 217 -0.99 -9.32 -24.67
C TYR A 217 -1.93 -10.41 -24.12
N TRP A 218 -1.64 -10.87 -22.91
CA TRP A 218 -2.52 -11.79 -22.21
C TRP A 218 -3.92 -11.19 -22.02
N GLN A 219 -4.93 -11.92 -22.43
CA GLN A 219 -6.34 -11.54 -22.34
C GLN A 219 -7.11 -12.59 -21.54
N ASN A 220 -8.00 -12.13 -20.67
CA ASN A 220 -8.88 -13.00 -19.92
C ASN A 220 -10.17 -13.21 -20.71
N SER A 221 -10.45 -14.45 -21.04
CA SER A 221 -11.69 -14.86 -21.70
C SER A 221 -12.53 -15.64 -20.71
N CYS A 222 -13.66 -15.05 -20.27
CA CYS A 222 -14.63 -15.75 -19.44
C CYS A 222 -15.76 -16.27 -20.34
N SER A 223 -16.05 -17.56 -20.25
CA SER A 223 -17.28 -18.12 -20.84
C SER A 223 -18.44 -17.76 -19.91
N GLU A 224 -19.45 -17.08 -20.45
CA GLU A 224 -20.74 -16.85 -19.78
C GLU A 224 -21.47 -18.16 -19.46
#